data_c46ec73b5245728097c026ff70eeb6db
#
_entry.id   c46ec73b5245728097c026ff70eeb6db
#
_cell.length_a   1.000
_cell.length_b   1.000
_cell.length_c   1.000
_cell.angle_alpha   90.00
_cell.angle_beta   90.00
_cell.angle_gamma   90.00
#
_symmetry.space_group_name_H-M   'P 1'
#
loop_
_entity.id
_entity.type
_entity.pdbx_description
1 polymer ?
#
loop_
_entity_poly.entity_id
_entity_poly.type
_entity_poly.pdbx_seq_one_letter_code
_entity_poly.pdbx_strand_id
1 'polypeptide(L)'
;MVIQFGGLNKMSNSGLNMSRRIRRTPYTEKVIEAGVSGFTVVNHMLLPKSYKATVEEDYWHLSQNTQIWDVSCQRQVQIEGVDSEKLVELMSPRSIKHMPIGKCYYYPMIDENAGMINDPVLLKLSENKYWLSVADSDVLLWAKGLAVGRSLKVNIIEPDVYPLAIQGPKSEELMSSIFGQKIKKLKFFHFSFFEFEGTKQIIARSGYSKQDGFEIYLKGFGLGKKLWETIWEAGKEFNISPGCPNLIDRIEGGLLSLSLIHISEPTRPLY
;
A
#
# COMPACT_ATOMS: atom_id res chain seq x y z
N MET A 1 3.80 -1.22 -37.35
CA MET A 1 2.53 -1.43 -36.63
C MET A 1 2.39 -0.28 -35.62
N VAL A 2 1.64 0.75 -35.96
CA VAL A 2 1.45 1.94 -35.11
C VAL A 2 0.26 1.62 -34.23
N ILE A 3 0.52 1.43 -32.92
CA ILE A 3 -0.56 1.28 -31.92
C ILE A 3 -1.11 2.69 -31.68
N GLN A 4 -2.31 2.97 -32.20
CA GLN A 4 -3.06 4.17 -31.92
C GLN A 4 -3.52 4.16 -30.45
N PHE A 5 -2.92 5.01 -29.63
CA PHE A 5 -3.37 5.28 -28.24
C PHE A 5 -4.52 6.27 -28.25
N GLY A 6 -5.72 5.79 -28.53
CA GLY A 6 -6.95 6.60 -28.57
C GLY A 6 -7.57 6.92 -27.21
N GLY A 7 -6.80 7.33 -26.22
CA GLY A 7 -7.33 7.69 -24.90
C GLY A 7 -6.56 8.79 -24.16
N LEU A 8 -5.45 9.24 -24.70
CA LEU A 8 -4.53 10.16 -24.01
C LEU A 8 -4.97 11.63 -24.00
N ASN A 9 -5.91 12.04 -24.87
CA ASN A 9 -6.28 13.46 -25.00
C ASN A 9 -7.27 14.00 -23.94
N LYS A 10 -7.86 13.14 -23.09
CA LYS A 10 -8.73 13.61 -21.99
C LYS A 10 -8.00 13.90 -20.68
N MET A 11 -6.71 13.61 -20.59
CA MET A 11 -5.91 13.80 -19.38
C MET A 11 -5.09 15.09 -19.35
N SER A 12 -5.21 15.98 -20.34
CA SER A 12 -4.42 17.22 -20.43
C SER A 12 -4.75 18.26 -19.35
N ASN A 13 -5.81 18.07 -18.57
CA ASN A 13 -6.23 19.02 -17.52
C ASN A 13 -5.76 18.64 -16.10
N SER A 14 -5.03 17.54 -15.91
CA SER A 14 -4.61 17.10 -14.57
C SER A 14 -3.32 17.74 -14.05
N GLY A 15 -2.71 18.64 -14.81
CA GLY A 15 -1.46 19.32 -14.43
C GLY A 15 -0.22 18.42 -14.34
N LEU A 16 -0.37 17.10 -14.43
CA LEU A 16 0.71 16.14 -14.36
C LEU A 16 1.03 15.60 -15.77
N ASN A 17 2.20 15.95 -16.30
CA ASN A 17 2.67 15.35 -17.54
C ASN A 17 3.12 13.91 -17.26
N MET A 18 2.27 12.93 -17.61
CA MET A 18 2.53 11.52 -17.36
C MET A 18 3.62 10.98 -18.29
N SER A 19 4.87 11.09 -17.84
CA SER A 19 6.01 10.49 -18.52
C SER A 19 5.86 8.97 -18.63
N ARG A 20 6.38 8.37 -19.71
CA ARG A 20 6.49 6.92 -19.86
C ARG A 20 7.38 6.26 -18.79
N ARG A 21 8.17 7.02 -18.05
CA ARG A 21 9.00 6.54 -16.94
C ARG A 21 8.21 6.34 -15.66
N ILE A 22 7.00 6.90 -15.56
CA ILE A 22 6.11 6.72 -14.40
C ILE A 22 5.29 5.46 -14.64
N ARG A 23 5.36 4.51 -13.72
CA ARG A 23 4.60 3.28 -13.78
C ARG A 23 3.14 3.52 -13.46
N ARG A 24 2.28 2.85 -14.23
CA ARG A 24 0.85 2.77 -13.95
C ARG A 24 0.57 1.57 -13.04
N THR A 25 -0.53 1.66 -12.31
CA THR A 25 -1.07 0.57 -11.51
C THR A 25 -2.12 -0.20 -12.31
N PRO A 26 -2.51 -1.40 -11.90
CA PRO A 26 -3.60 -2.14 -12.54
C PRO A 26 -4.97 -1.47 -12.36
N TYR A 27 -5.07 -0.45 -11.50
CA TYR A 27 -6.28 0.30 -11.19
C TYR A 27 -6.32 1.67 -11.88
N THR A 28 -5.24 2.13 -12.50
CA THR A 28 -5.10 3.50 -13.04
C THR A 28 -6.27 3.90 -13.94
N GLU A 29 -6.75 3.01 -14.83
CA GLU A 29 -7.89 3.30 -15.71
C GLU A 29 -9.17 3.51 -14.90
N LYS A 30 -9.42 2.68 -13.90
CA LYS A 30 -10.60 2.78 -13.02
C LYS A 30 -10.56 4.02 -12.12
N VAL A 31 -9.39 4.39 -11.64
CA VAL A 31 -9.17 5.65 -10.91
C VAL A 31 -9.50 6.86 -11.78
N ILE A 32 -9.13 6.82 -13.06
CA ILE A 32 -9.46 7.89 -14.03
C ILE A 32 -10.97 7.92 -14.29
N GLU A 33 -11.58 6.77 -14.54
CA GLU A 33 -13.04 6.64 -14.73
C GLU A 33 -13.82 7.15 -13.50
N ALA A 34 -13.29 6.92 -12.29
CA ALA A 34 -13.87 7.40 -11.04
C ALA A 34 -13.70 8.91 -10.81
N GLY A 35 -13.01 9.63 -11.70
CA GLY A 35 -12.93 11.08 -11.71
C GLY A 35 -11.83 11.69 -10.86
N VAL A 36 -10.67 11.01 -10.77
CA VAL A 36 -9.47 11.58 -10.14
C VAL A 36 -9.18 12.97 -10.71
N SER A 37 -8.93 13.95 -9.82
CA SER A 37 -8.61 15.33 -10.21
C SER A 37 -7.10 15.60 -10.25
N GLY A 38 -6.28 14.73 -9.67
CA GLY A 38 -4.83 14.82 -9.71
C GLY A 38 -4.12 13.56 -9.24
N PHE A 39 -2.89 13.41 -9.71
CA PHE A 39 -1.96 12.37 -9.26
C PHE A 39 -0.72 12.98 -8.65
N THR A 40 -0.09 12.27 -7.76
CA THR A 40 1.31 12.45 -7.37
C THR A 40 2.10 11.21 -7.77
N VAL A 41 3.40 11.23 -7.54
CA VAL A 41 4.30 10.12 -7.85
C VAL A 41 4.99 9.67 -6.56
N VAL A 42 4.85 8.41 -6.24
CA VAL A 42 5.49 7.73 -5.11
C VAL A 42 6.10 6.44 -5.63
N ASN A 43 7.33 6.13 -5.27
CA ASN A 43 8.04 4.93 -5.74
C ASN A 43 8.02 4.75 -7.28
N HIS A 44 8.09 5.87 -8.03
CA HIS A 44 7.99 5.91 -9.50
C HIS A 44 6.65 5.40 -10.06
N MET A 45 5.60 5.39 -9.24
CA MET A 45 4.24 4.98 -9.63
C MET A 45 3.25 6.12 -9.39
N LEU A 46 2.17 6.11 -10.18
CA LEU A 46 1.06 7.04 -9.98
C LEU A 46 0.33 6.71 -8.66
N LEU A 47 0.08 7.74 -7.87
CA LEU A 47 -0.79 7.70 -6.69
C LEU A 47 -1.88 8.75 -6.85
N PRO A 48 -3.17 8.39 -6.77
CA PRO A 48 -4.25 9.37 -6.71
C PRO A 48 -4.04 10.32 -5.53
N LYS A 49 -4.19 11.63 -5.80
CA LYS A 49 -3.99 12.68 -4.79
C LYS A 49 -5.30 13.29 -4.32
N SER A 50 -6.27 13.39 -5.21
CA SER A 50 -7.57 14.00 -4.93
C SER A 50 -8.61 13.57 -5.97
N TYR A 51 -9.86 13.65 -5.56
CA TYR A 51 -11.03 13.51 -6.41
C TYR A 51 -11.83 14.83 -6.39
N LYS A 52 -13.06 14.84 -6.88
CA LYS A 52 -13.88 16.06 -6.98
C LYS A 52 -14.38 16.59 -5.63
N ALA A 53 -14.44 15.74 -4.60
CA ALA A 53 -14.85 16.13 -3.26
C ALA A 53 -13.87 17.13 -2.63
N THR A 54 -14.36 18.01 -1.80
CA THR A 54 -13.50 18.83 -0.93
C THR A 54 -12.80 17.94 0.12
N VAL A 55 -11.76 18.45 0.73
CA VAL A 55 -11.05 17.72 1.81
C VAL A 55 -11.99 17.39 2.97
N GLU A 56 -12.92 18.30 3.30
CA GLU A 56 -13.90 18.10 4.36
C GLU A 56 -14.93 17.03 3.99
N GLU A 57 -15.48 17.06 2.79
CA GLU A 57 -16.40 16.05 2.29
C GLU A 57 -15.76 14.66 2.24
N ASP A 58 -14.50 14.58 1.79
CA ASP A 58 -13.74 13.33 1.74
C ASP A 58 -13.50 12.76 3.15
N TYR A 59 -13.10 13.61 4.10
CA TYR A 59 -12.91 13.26 5.50
C TYR A 59 -14.19 12.70 6.14
N TRP A 60 -15.31 13.41 6.00
CA TRP A 60 -16.59 12.95 6.57
C TRP A 60 -17.11 11.70 5.90
N HIS A 61 -16.89 11.57 4.58
CA HIS A 61 -17.25 10.34 3.87
C HIS A 61 -16.47 9.14 4.41
N LEU A 62 -15.14 9.27 4.55
CA LEU A 62 -14.29 8.21 5.10
C LEU A 62 -14.68 7.83 6.53
N SER A 63 -15.04 8.81 7.35
CA SER A 63 -15.42 8.60 8.75
C SER A 63 -16.75 7.86 8.92
N GLN A 64 -17.63 7.85 7.90
CA GLN A 64 -19.00 7.35 7.98
C GLN A 64 -19.30 6.17 7.05
N ASN A 65 -18.52 6.00 6.00
CA ASN A 65 -18.79 5.07 4.92
C ASN A 65 -17.59 4.20 4.58
N THR A 66 -17.43 3.89 3.29
CA THR A 66 -16.28 3.11 2.78
C THR A 66 -15.63 3.81 1.61
N GLN A 67 -14.31 3.80 1.58
CA GLN A 67 -13.53 4.27 0.44
C GLN A 67 -12.64 3.17 -0.13
N ILE A 68 -12.40 3.24 -1.45
CA ILE A 68 -11.45 2.40 -2.19
C ILE A 68 -10.26 3.26 -2.63
N TRP A 69 -9.04 2.85 -2.27
CA TRP A 69 -7.81 3.59 -2.53
C TRP A 69 -6.81 2.75 -3.34
N ASP A 70 -6.39 3.24 -4.49
CA ASP A 70 -5.24 2.67 -5.18
C ASP A 70 -3.96 3.10 -4.48
N VAL A 71 -3.40 2.21 -3.70
CA VAL A 71 -2.14 2.40 -2.95
C VAL A 71 -1.02 1.50 -3.49
N SER A 72 -1.10 1.11 -4.76
CA SER A 72 -0.11 0.23 -5.41
C SER A 72 1.29 0.85 -5.47
N CYS A 73 1.42 2.16 -5.26
CA CYS A 73 2.71 2.81 -5.10
C CYS A 73 3.50 2.29 -3.88
N GLN A 74 2.83 1.67 -2.91
CA GLN A 74 3.46 0.90 -1.84
C GLN A 74 4.00 -0.42 -2.42
N ARG A 75 5.10 -0.33 -3.15
CA ARG A 75 5.76 -1.48 -3.78
C ARG A 75 6.18 -2.48 -2.72
N GLN A 76 6.13 -3.76 -3.09
CA GLN A 76 6.59 -4.81 -2.20
C GLN A 76 8.06 -5.13 -2.46
N VAL A 77 8.83 -5.29 -1.39
CA VAL A 77 10.16 -5.91 -1.45
C VAL A 77 10.07 -7.28 -0.79
N GLN A 78 10.21 -8.33 -1.59
CA GLN A 78 10.26 -9.70 -1.09
C GLN A 78 11.68 -10.08 -0.75
N ILE A 79 11.87 -10.61 0.47
CA ILE A 79 13.12 -11.18 0.96
C ILE A 79 12.85 -12.64 1.30
N GLU A 80 13.52 -13.58 0.64
CA GLU A 80 13.31 -15.01 0.80
C GLU A 80 14.66 -15.76 0.83
N GLY A 81 14.84 -16.68 1.77
CA GLY A 81 16.05 -17.49 1.88
C GLY A 81 16.43 -17.76 3.34
N VAL A 82 17.44 -18.62 3.53
CA VAL A 82 17.86 -19.07 4.87
C VAL A 82 18.36 -17.94 5.78
N ASP A 83 18.91 -16.85 5.21
CA ASP A 83 19.36 -15.68 5.95
C ASP A 83 18.34 -14.51 5.91
N SER A 84 17.09 -14.76 5.49
CA SER A 84 16.08 -13.69 5.35
C SER A 84 15.76 -13.00 6.69
N GLU A 85 15.60 -13.77 7.77
CA GLU A 85 15.38 -13.21 9.11
C GLU A 85 16.56 -12.34 9.55
N LYS A 86 17.80 -12.83 9.33
CA LYS A 86 19.02 -12.09 9.66
C LYS A 86 19.13 -10.75 8.90
N LEU A 87 18.78 -10.73 7.61
CA LEU A 87 18.75 -9.49 6.85
C LEU A 87 17.69 -8.53 7.38
N VAL A 88 16.48 -9.04 7.63
CA VAL A 88 15.40 -8.22 8.17
C VAL A 88 15.77 -7.69 9.57
N GLU A 89 16.31 -8.49 10.48
CA GLU A 89 16.80 -8.01 11.79
C GLU A 89 17.89 -6.93 11.67
N LEU A 90 18.72 -6.98 10.63
CA LEU A 90 19.82 -6.01 10.41
C LEU A 90 19.30 -4.61 10.03
N MET A 91 18.19 -4.52 9.33
CA MET A 91 17.69 -3.27 8.75
C MET A 91 16.84 -2.43 9.71
N SER A 92 16.52 -2.92 10.90
CA SER A 92 15.60 -2.24 11.83
C SER A 92 16.03 -2.43 13.28
N PRO A 93 15.77 -1.44 14.15
CA PRO A 93 15.93 -1.61 15.60
C PRO A 93 14.82 -2.50 16.20
N ARG A 94 13.78 -2.81 15.43
CA ARG A 94 12.67 -3.65 15.89
C ARG A 94 12.99 -5.12 15.70
N SER A 95 13.09 -5.89 16.80
CA SER A 95 13.28 -7.33 16.70
C SER A 95 12.06 -8.05 16.13
N ILE A 96 12.30 -9.03 15.26
CA ILE A 96 11.30 -9.90 14.64
C ILE A 96 11.42 -11.37 15.04
N LYS A 97 12.34 -11.71 15.96
CA LYS A 97 12.62 -13.08 16.37
C LYS A 97 11.39 -13.91 16.76
N HIS A 98 10.39 -13.25 17.33
CA HIS A 98 9.14 -13.89 17.76
C HIS A 98 7.93 -13.48 16.92
N MET A 99 8.17 -12.91 15.74
CA MET A 99 7.09 -12.53 14.84
C MET A 99 6.42 -13.79 14.27
N PRO A 100 5.12 -14.04 14.55
CA PRO A 100 4.45 -15.20 14.00
C PRO A 100 4.13 -15.01 12.51
N ILE A 101 4.02 -16.11 11.77
CA ILE A 101 3.52 -16.12 10.39
C ILE A 101 2.09 -15.56 10.38
N GLY A 102 1.74 -14.77 9.37
CA GLY A 102 0.44 -14.13 9.26
C GLY A 102 0.31 -12.81 10.03
N LYS A 103 1.38 -12.34 10.67
CA LYS A 103 1.44 -11.06 11.37
C LYS A 103 2.03 -9.98 10.47
N CYS A 104 1.57 -8.73 10.69
CA CYS A 104 2.17 -7.52 10.15
C CYS A 104 2.83 -6.73 11.28
N TYR A 105 3.94 -6.07 10.99
CA TYR A 105 4.58 -5.13 11.91
C TYR A 105 4.82 -3.78 11.21
N TYR A 106 4.58 -2.68 11.91
CA TYR A 106 5.20 -1.41 11.55
C TYR A 106 6.71 -1.57 11.77
N TYR A 107 7.50 -1.27 10.75
CA TYR A 107 8.89 -1.69 10.68
C TYR A 107 9.79 -0.51 10.28
N PRO A 108 10.21 0.34 11.24
CA PRO A 108 11.12 1.44 10.96
C PRO A 108 12.47 0.91 10.52
N MET A 109 12.92 1.29 9.34
CA MET A 109 14.24 0.97 8.81
C MET A 109 15.18 2.14 9.07
N ILE A 110 16.39 1.84 9.56
CA ILE A 110 17.40 2.84 9.90
C ILE A 110 18.75 2.54 9.26
N ASP A 111 19.53 3.60 9.06
CA ASP A 111 20.93 3.52 8.70
C ASP A 111 21.86 3.35 9.94
N GLU A 112 23.17 3.38 9.71
CA GLU A 112 24.19 3.24 10.76
C GLU A 112 24.26 4.42 11.75
N ASN A 113 23.64 5.55 11.41
CA ASN A 113 23.55 6.74 12.26
C ASN A 113 22.20 6.90 12.92
N ALA A 114 21.36 5.85 12.87
CA ALA A 114 19.95 5.86 13.31
C ALA A 114 19.07 6.84 12.51
N GLY A 115 19.48 7.26 11.32
CA GLY A 115 18.67 7.99 10.36
C GLY A 115 17.61 7.07 9.76
N MET A 116 16.37 7.54 9.67
CA MET A 116 15.28 6.74 9.12
C MET A 116 15.35 6.66 7.59
N ILE A 117 15.45 5.45 7.05
CA ILE A 117 15.46 5.16 5.62
C ILE A 117 14.04 5.01 5.08
N ASN A 118 13.21 4.24 5.79
CA ASN A 118 11.83 3.93 5.41
C ASN A 118 11.05 3.39 6.61
N ASP A 119 9.73 3.39 6.52
CA ASP A 119 8.83 2.87 7.55
C ASP A 119 7.78 1.89 6.98
N PRO A 120 8.21 0.81 6.32
CA PRO A 120 7.29 -0.12 5.70
C PRO A 120 6.44 -0.89 6.70
N VAL A 121 5.38 -1.51 6.19
CA VAL A 121 4.73 -2.62 6.87
C VAL A 121 5.44 -3.91 6.49
N LEU A 122 5.96 -4.62 7.49
CA LEU A 122 6.58 -5.94 7.34
C LEU A 122 5.51 -7.02 7.48
N LEU A 123 5.45 -7.95 6.52
CA LEU A 123 4.60 -9.15 6.56
C LEU A 123 5.49 -10.39 6.62
N LYS A 124 5.30 -11.27 7.63
CA LYS A 124 5.96 -12.59 7.67
C LYS A 124 5.09 -13.63 6.98
N LEU A 125 5.48 -14.03 5.77
CA LEU A 125 4.70 -14.95 4.92
C LEU A 125 4.98 -16.41 5.23
N SER A 126 6.22 -16.71 5.59
CA SER A 126 6.68 -18.03 6.06
C SER A 126 7.92 -17.85 6.93
N GLU A 127 8.51 -18.94 7.44
CA GLU A 127 9.71 -18.84 8.27
C GLU A 127 10.87 -18.11 7.57
N ASN A 128 11.00 -18.28 6.27
CA ASN A 128 12.11 -17.72 5.49
C ASN A 128 11.63 -16.75 4.39
N LYS A 129 10.46 -16.13 4.55
CA LYS A 129 9.91 -15.25 3.52
C LYS A 129 9.16 -14.08 4.12
N TYR A 130 9.60 -12.88 3.75
CA TYR A 130 9.06 -11.62 4.20
C TYR A 130 8.70 -10.71 3.03
N TRP A 131 7.69 -9.88 3.23
CA TRP A 131 7.42 -8.72 2.38
C TRP A 131 7.57 -7.44 3.19
N LEU A 132 8.19 -6.44 2.57
CA LEU A 132 8.18 -5.06 3.02
C LEU A 132 7.24 -4.28 2.08
N SER A 133 6.13 -3.77 2.60
CA SER A 133 5.23 -2.85 1.89
C SER A 133 5.77 -1.44 2.08
N VAL A 134 6.44 -0.92 1.06
CA VAL A 134 7.38 0.21 1.19
C VAL A 134 6.65 1.54 1.08
N ALA A 135 7.00 2.50 1.93
CA ALA A 135 6.73 3.90 1.69
C ALA A 135 7.60 4.41 0.51
N ASP A 136 7.94 5.69 0.42
CA ASP A 136 8.68 6.24 -0.74
C ASP A 136 10.20 6.17 -0.54
N SER A 137 10.88 5.13 -1.04
CA SER A 137 12.34 5.06 -1.19
C SER A 137 12.84 3.76 -1.86
N ASP A 138 14.13 3.69 -2.18
CA ASP A 138 14.76 2.55 -2.88
C ASP A 138 15.16 1.39 -1.94
N VAL A 139 14.24 0.91 -1.10
CA VAL A 139 14.45 -0.19 -0.14
C VAL A 139 14.95 -1.47 -0.82
N LEU A 140 14.50 -1.74 -2.06
CA LEU A 140 14.98 -2.90 -2.82
C LEU A 140 16.50 -2.88 -3.01
N LEU A 141 17.06 -1.73 -3.38
CA LEU A 141 18.49 -1.58 -3.60
C LEU A 141 19.26 -1.60 -2.28
N TRP A 142 18.72 -0.97 -1.24
CA TRP A 142 19.29 -1.03 0.11
C TRP A 142 19.41 -2.46 0.63
N ALA A 143 18.32 -3.23 0.57
CA ALA A 143 18.31 -4.62 1.00
C ALA A 143 19.29 -5.49 0.20
N LYS A 144 19.36 -5.32 -1.13
CA LYS A 144 20.33 -6.01 -1.99
C LYS A 144 21.77 -5.65 -1.65
N GLY A 145 22.06 -4.37 -1.43
CA GLY A 145 23.38 -3.89 -1.05
C GLY A 145 23.87 -4.50 0.25
N LEU A 146 23.01 -4.50 1.28
CA LEU A 146 23.31 -5.13 2.57
C LEU A 146 23.52 -6.65 2.45
N ALA A 147 22.68 -7.33 1.68
CA ALA A 147 22.79 -8.77 1.48
C ALA A 147 24.12 -9.16 0.83
N VAL A 148 24.54 -8.42 -0.23
CA VAL A 148 25.83 -8.63 -0.89
C VAL A 148 26.99 -8.30 0.05
N GLY A 149 26.95 -7.15 0.72
CA GLY A 149 28.01 -6.72 1.64
C GLY A 149 28.20 -7.63 2.86
N ARG A 150 27.17 -8.39 3.23
CA ARG A 150 27.19 -9.35 4.35
C ARG A 150 27.22 -10.80 3.90
N SER A 151 27.31 -11.08 2.59
CA SER A 151 27.30 -12.42 2.00
C SER A 151 26.11 -13.28 2.46
N LEU A 152 24.93 -12.68 2.57
CA LEU A 152 23.69 -13.35 3.03
C LEU A 152 23.06 -14.16 1.90
N LYS A 153 22.60 -15.37 2.23
CA LYS A 153 21.92 -16.29 1.29
C LYS A 153 20.43 -15.97 1.22
N VAL A 154 20.09 -14.95 0.45
CA VAL A 154 18.73 -14.47 0.23
C VAL A 154 18.47 -14.17 -1.23
N ASN A 155 17.23 -14.35 -1.67
CA ASN A 155 16.70 -13.84 -2.93
C ASN A 155 15.84 -12.62 -2.65
N ILE A 156 16.15 -11.49 -3.29
CA ILE A 156 15.46 -10.22 -3.07
C ILE A 156 14.90 -9.73 -4.40
N ILE A 157 13.58 -9.63 -4.48
CA ILE A 157 12.86 -9.22 -5.69
C ILE A 157 11.74 -8.24 -5.36
N GLU A 158 11.26 -7.54 -6.38
CA GLU A 158 9.95 -6.90 -6.39
C GLU A 158 8.95 -7.89 -7.00
N PRO A 159 8.00 -8.43 -6.22
CA PRO A 159 6.98 -9.33 -6.76
C PRO A 159 5.92 -8.56 -7.54
N ASP A 160 5.20 -9.24 -8.43
CA ASP A 160 4.04 -8.70 -9.16
C ASP A 160 2.82 -8.58 -8.23
N VAL A 161 2.84 -7.56 -7.35
CA VAL A 161 1.84 -7.34 -6.29
C VAL A 161 1.46 -5.87 -6.22
N TYR A 162 0.16 -5.61 -6.15
CA TYR A 162 -0.42 -4.27 -6.20
C TYR A 162 -1.44 -4.07 -5.08
N PRO A 163 -1.08 -3.39 -4.00
CA PRO A 163 -1.99 -3.11 -2.90
C PRO A 163 -3.17 -2.23 -3.29
N LEU A 164 -4.36 -2.63 -2.85
CA LEU A 164 -5.61 -1.87 -2.93
C LEU A 164 -6.19 -1.79 -1.53
N ALA A 165 -6.43 -0.58 -1.02
CA ALA A 165 -6.96 -0.39 0.32
C ALA A 165 -8.46 -0.13 0.30
N ILE A 166 -9.18 -0.74 1.25
CA ILE A 166 -10.60 -0.52 1.52
C ILE A 166 -10.70 -0.02 2.94
N GLN A 167 -11.05 1.26 3.10
CA GLN A 167 -10.99 1.96 4.38
C GLN A 167 -12.36 2.51 4.77
N GLY A 168 -12.62 2.61 6.06
CA GLY A 168 -13.84 3.18 6.62
C GLY A 168 -14.64 2.18 7.46
N PRO A 169 -15.59 2.67 8.29
CA PRO A 169 -16.31 1.85 9.27
C PRO A 169 -17.17 0.73 8.66
N LYS A 170 -17.58 0.84 7.39
CA LYS A 170 -18.36 -0.20 6.68
C LYS A 170 -17.49 -1.16 5.86
N SER A 171 -16.16 -1.05 5.96
CA SER A 171 -15.22 -1.89 5.19
C SER A 171 -15.33 -3.38 5.55
N GLU A 172 -15.60 -3.71 6.83
CA GLU A 172 -15.71 -5.10 7.27
C GLU A 172 -16.93 -5.81 6.65
N GLU A 173 -18.08 -5.14 6.60
CA GLU A 173 -19.29 -5.66 5.97
C GLU A 173 -19.08 -5.85 4.47
N LEU A 174 -18.55 -4.85 3.78
CA LEU A 174 -18.25 -4.93 2.36
C LEU A 174 -17.27 -6.09 2.07
N MET A 175 -16.17 -6.16 2.80
CA MET A 175 -15.18 -7.21 2.56
C MET A 175 -15.73 -8.60 2.89
N SER A 176 -16.62 -8.71 3.89
CA SER A 176 -17.24 -10.00 4.21
C SER A 176 -18.29 -10.44 3.18
N SER A 177 -18.93 -9.53 2.47
CA SER A 177 -19.85 -9.87 1.36
C SER A 177 -19.10 -10.47 0.15
N ILE A 178 -17.83 -10.08 -0.06
CA ILE A 178 -17.01 -10.56 -1.18
C ILE A 178 -16.18 -11.80 -0.80
N PHE A 179 -15.51 -11.77 0.35
CA PHE A 179 -14.54 -12.80 0.76
C PHE A 179 -15.08 -13.74 1.87
N GLY A 180 -16.32 -13.57 2.26
CA GLY A 180 -17.00 -14.40 3.26
C GLY A 180 -16.68 -14.04 4.71
N GLN A 181 -17.44 -14.63 5.65
CA GLN A 181 -17.38 -14.31 7.08
C GLN A 181 -16.03 -14.56 7.76
N LYS A 182 -15.14 -15.34 7.12
CA LYS A 182 -13.79 -15.59 7.63
C LYS A 182 -12.98 -14.32 7.79
N ILE A 183 -13.23 -13.30 6.96
CA ILE A 183 -12.47 -12.06 6.99
C ILE A 183 -12.70 -11.26 8.29
N LYS A 184 -13.88 -11.36 8.91
CA LYS A 184 -14.22 -10.72 10.19
C LYS A 184 -13.37 -11.23 11.36
N LYS A 185 -12.80 -12.44 11.23
CA LYS A 185 -11.90 -13.04 12.24
C LYS A 185 -10.47 -12.51 12.16
N LEU A 186 -10.15 -11.76 11.10
CA LEU A 186 -8.82 -11.21 10.89
C LEU A 186 -8.58 -10.07 11.89
N LYS A 187 -7.58 -10.23 12.75
CA LYS A 187 -7.23 -9.24 13.76
C LYS A 187 -6.44 -8.10 13.13
N PHE A 188 -6.47 -6.93 13.74
CA PHE A 188 -5.67 -5.79 13.33
C PHE A 188 -4.17 -6.16 13.23
N PHE A 189 -3.51 -5.71 12.19
CA PHE A 189 -2.11 -6.04 11.84
C PHE A 189 -1.84 -7.55 11.72
N HIS A 190 -2.84 -8.29 11.18
CA HIS A 190 -2.68 -9.65 10.71
C HIS A 190 -3.17 -9.76 9.28
N PHE A 191 -2.67 -10.75 8.56
CA PHE A 191 -3.14 -11.09 7.23
C PHE A 191 -3.51 -12.57 7.13
N SER A 192 -4.27 -12.89 6.09
CA SER A 192 -4.58 -14.28 5.71
C SER A 192 -4.74 -14.38 4.20
N PHE A 193 -4.86 -15.60 3.71
CA PHE A 193 -5.06 -15.86 2.30
C PHE A 193 -6.55 -16.04 2.01
N PHE A 194 -7.00 -15.39 0.93
CA PHE A 194 -8.36 -15.44 0.42
C PHE A 194 -8.33 -15.72 -1.08
N GLU A 195 -9.30 -16.49 -1.56
CA GLU A 195 -9.43 -16.78 -3.00
C GLU A 195 -10.09 -15.59 -3.73
N PHE A 196 -9.50 -15.23 -4.87
CA PHE A 196 -10.08 -14.29 -5.81
C PHE A 196 -9.72 -14.74 -7.24
N GLU A 197 -10.74 -14.96 -8.10
CA GLU A 197 -10.57 -15.42 -9.48
C GLU A 197 -9.60 -16.63 -9.60
N GLY A 198 -9.80 -17.64 -8.76
CA GLY A 198 -8.98 -18.86 -8.76
C GLY A 198 -7.55 -18.69 -8.23
N THR A 199 -7.19 -17.54 -7.68
CA THR A 199 -5.86 -17.26 -7.14
C THR A 199 -5.92 -16.84 -5.68
N LYS A 200 -4.88 -17.24 -4.90
CA LYS A 200 -4.76 -16.85 -3.50
C LYS A 200 -4.16 -15.45 -3.39
N GLN A 201 -4.92 -14.54 -2.83
CA GLN A 201 -4.50 -13.19 -2.51
C GLN A 201 -4.24 -13.05 -1.01
N ILE A 202 -3.34 -12.16 -0.63
CA ILE A 202 -3.14 -11.78 0.76
C ILE A 202 -4.06 -10.61 1.06
N ILE A 203 -4.83 -10.71 2.15
CA ILE A 203 -5.60 -9.59 2.69
C ILE A 203 -5.16 -9.37 4.13
N ALA A 204 -4.71 -8.14 4.43
CA ALA A 204 -4.37 -7.71 5.77
C ALA A 204 -5.47 -6.81 6.33
N ARG A 205 -5.75 -6.91 7.64
CA ARG A 205 -6.53 -5.90 8.35
C ARG A 205 -5.58 -4.81 8.80
N SER A 206 -5.43 -3.81 7.95
CA SER A 206 -4.50 -2.70 8.07
C SER A 206 -4.98 -1.51 7.26
N GLY A 207 -4.31 -0.38 7.37
CA GLY A 207 -4.62 0.79 6.58
C GLY A 207 -3.90 2.03 7.08
N TYR A 208 -4.02 3.10 6.32
CA TYR A 208 -3.36 4.39 6.54
C TYR A 208 -4.32 5.47 7.05
N SER A 209 -5.38 5.06 7.71
CA SER A 209 -6.36 5.93 8.36
C SER A 209 -6.56 5.49 9.81
N LYS A 210 -7.25 6.31 10.61
CA LYS A 210 -7.72 5.90 11.95
C LYS A 210 -8.95 5.00 11.88
N GLN A 211 -9.53 4.85 10.70
CA GLN A 211 -10.70 4.01 10.45
C GLN A 211 -10.30 2.54 10.31
N ASP A 212 -11.26 1.65 10.56
CA ASP A 212 -11.08 0.24 10.20
C ASP A 212 -10.88 0.09 8.70
N GLY A 213 -10.15 -0.96 8.30
CA GLY A 213 -9.91 -1.19 6.90
C GLY A 213 -9.09 -2.43 6.61
N PHE A 214 -8.95 -2.67 5.32
CA PHE A 214 -8.21 -3.80 4.76
C PHE A 214 -7.33 -3.36 3.62
N GLU A 215 -6.20 -4.04 3.45
CA GLU A 215 -5.32 -3.92 2.30
C GLU A 215 -5.25 -5.26 1.58
N ILE A 216 -5.65 -5.27 0.31
CA ILE A 216 -5.61 -6.44 -0.56
C ILE A 216 -4.31 -6.36 -1.36
N TYR A 217 -3.38 -7.25 -1.10
CA TYR A 217 -2.11 -7.39 -1.83
C TYR A 217 -2.35 -8.24 -3.08
N LEU A 218 -2.91 -7.62 -4.11
CA LEU A 218 -3.27 -8.32 -5.34
C LEU A 218 -2.04 -8.81 -6.08
N LYS A 219 -1.94 -10.12 -6.30
CA LYS A 219 -0.96 -10.75 -7.18
C LYS A 219 -1.50 -10.81 -8.60
N GLY A 220 -0.72 -10.28 -9.53
CA GLY A 220 -1.06 -10.30 -10.96
C GLY A 220 -1.74 -9.02 -11.44
N PHE A 221 -1.01 -8.24 -12.24
CA PHE A 221 -1.49 -6.99 -12.83
C PHE A 221 -2.84 -7.14 -13.54
N GLY A 222 -3.02 -8.22 -14.29
CA GLY A 222 -4.22 -8.47 -15.10
C GLY A 222 -5.53 -8.59 -14.33
N LEU A 223 -5.47 -8.87 -13.01
CA LEU A 223 -6.66 -9.02 -12.16
C LEU A 223 -7.16 -7.69 -11.58
N GLY A 224 -6.40 -6.60 -11.69
CA GLY A 224 -6.72 -5.34 -11.00
C GLY A 224 -8.06 -4.74 -11.41
N LYS A 225 -8.34 -4.67 -12.71
CA LYS A 225 -9.62 -4.17 -13.19
C LYS A 225 -10.80 -4.96 -12.62
N LYS A 226 -10.71 -6.29 -12.63
CA LYS A 226 -11.78 -7.18 -12.11
C LYS A 226 -11.95 -7.00 -10.60
N LEU A 227 -10.85 -6.89 -9.85
CA LEU A 227 -10.91 -6.65 -8.41
C LEU A 227 -11.58 -5.32 -8.09
N TRP A 228 -11.19 -4.24 -8.75
CA TRP A 228 -11.80 -2.93 -8.58
C TRP A 228 -13.31 -2.97 -8.85
N GLU A 229 -13.71 -3.53 -10.01
CA GLU A 229 -15.13 -3.64 -10.40
C GLU A 229 -15.94 -4.48 -9.41
N THR A 230 -15.39 -5.58 -8.91
CA THR A 230 -16.06 -6.43 -7.91
C THR A 230 -16.31 -5.66 -6.61
N ILE A 231 -15.25 -4.96 -6.11
CA ILE A 231 -15.38 -4.19 -4.86
C ILE A 231 -16.31 -2.99 -5.06
N TRP A 232 -16.19 -2.30 -6.19
CA TRP A 232 -17.02 -1.14 -6.51
C TRP A 232 -18.50 -1.49 -6.58
N GLU A 233 -18.84 -2.59 -7.24
CA GLU A 233 -20.23 -3.03 -7.38
C GLU A 233 -20.84 -3.44 -6.03
N ALA A 234 -20.15 -4.29 -5.28
CA ALA A 234 -20.58 -4.70 -3.94
C ALA A 234 -20.60 -3.49 -2.97
N GLY A 235 -19.71 -2.53 -3.16
CA GLY A 235 -19.58 -1.35 -2.32
C GLY A 235 -20.71 -0.33 -2.44
N LYS A 236 -21.54 -0.39 -3.48
CA LYS A 236 -22.68 0.52 -3.66
C LYS A 236 -23.65 0.50 -2.49
N GLU A 237 -23.89 -0.66 -1.90
CA GLU A 237 -24.75 -0.82 -0.71
C GLU A 237 -24.14 -0.19 0.55
N PHE A 238 -22.80 0.01 0.55
CA PHE A 238 -22.02 0.59 1.65
C PHE A 238 -21.61 2.03 1.40
N ASN A 239 -22.21 2.67 0.39
CA ASN A 239 -21.89 4.04 -0.03
C ASN A 239 -20.41 4.23 -0.34
N ILE A 240 -19.84 3.32 -1.15
CA ILE A 240 -18.42 3.38 -1.53
C ILE A 240 -18.13 4.61 -2.38
N SER A 241 -17.01 5.26 -2.12
CA SER A 241 -16.43 6.27 -3.02
C SER A 241 -14.95 6.04 -3.25
N PRO A 242 -14.40 6.59 -4.35
CA PRO A 242 -12.95 6.59 -4.51
C PRO A 242 -12.34 7.58 -3.52
N GLY A 243 -11.17 7.26 -2.99
CA GLY A 243 -10.43 8.13 -2.10
C GLY A 243 -8.92 7.96 -2.27
N CYS A 244 -8.19 8.61 -1.42
CA CYS A 244 -6.74 8.53 -1.36
C CYS A 244 -6.25 8.74 0.08
N PRO A 245 -5.01 8.31 0.41
CA PRO A 245 -4.45 8.55 1.72
C PRO A 245 -4.46 10.03 2.07
N ASN A 246 -5.03 10.37 3.22
CA ASN A 246 -5.12 11.73 3.70
C ASN A 246 -4.39 11.87 5.04
N LEU A 247 -3.69 12.99 5.22
CA LEU A 247 -2.88 13.23 6.40
C LEU A 247 -3.69 13.57 7.65
N ILE A 248 -4.91 14.07 7.51
CA ILE A 248 -5.76 14.51 8.63
C ILE A 248 -6.14 13.31 9.49
N ASP A 249 -6.77 12.29 8.89
CA ASP A 249 -7.16 11.06 9.60
C ASP A 249 -5.98 10.39 10.28
N ARG A 250 -4.86 10.43 9.62
CA ARG A 250 -3.63 9.85 10.11
C ARG A 250 -3.08 10.58 11.33
N ILE A 251 -2.99 11.92 11.29
CA ILE A 251 -2.53 12.75 12.39
C ILE A 251 -3.48 12.58 13.59
N GLU A 252 -4.79 12.62 13.36
CA GLU A 252 -5.79 12.37 14.40
C GLU A 252 -5.69 10.99 15.03
N GLY A 253 -5.35 9.99 14.21
CA GLY A 253 -5.13 8.61 14.66
C GLY A 253 -3.80 8.38 15.38
N GLY A 254 -2.92 9.37 15.43
CA GLY A 254 -1.57 9.23 15.99
C GLY A 254 -0.69 8.25 15.20
N LEU A 255 -1.01 8.01 13.92
CA LEU A 255 -0.23 7.11 13.07
C LEU A 255 1.04 7.81 12.60
N LEU A 256 2.17 7.43 13.17
CA LEU A 256 3.48 7.96 12.81
C LEU A 256 3.90 7.50 11.40
N SER A 257 4.61 8.34 10.67
CA SER A 257 5.38 8.00 9.47
C SER A 257 6.50 9.01 9.28
N LEU A 258 7.37 8.71 8.32
CA LEU A 258 8.48 9.60 7.91
C LEU A 258 8.04 11.04 7.70
N SER A 259 6.91 11.28 7.04
CA SER A 259 6.41 12.65 6.79
C SER A 259 6.01 13.40 8.06
N LEU A 260 5.59 12.71 9.13
CA LEU A 260 5.23 13.35 10.40
C LEU A 260 6.45 13.85 11.19
N ILE A 261 7.59 13.21 11.05
CA ILE A 261 8.83 13.67 11.69
C ILE A 261 9.19 15.07 11.17
N HIS A 262 9.01 15.32 9.89
CA HIS A 262 9.23 16.63 9.28
C HIS A 262 8.18 17.68 9.69
N ILE A 263 6.96 17.26 10.05
CA ILE A 263 5.89 18.16 10.50
C ILE A 263 6.02 18.50 11.98
N SER A 264 6.43 17.54 12.81
CA SER A 264 6.53 17.72 14.25
C SER A 264 7.83 18.42 14.71
N GLU A 265 8.85 18.54 13.84
CA GLU A 265 10.08 19.29 14.09
C GLU A 265 10.35 20.36 13.01
N PRO A 266 9.44 21.34 12.80
CA PRO A 266 9.62 22.33 11.73
C PRO A 266 10.79 23.31 11.99
N THR A 267 11.41 23.26 13.15
CA THR A 267 12.50 24.18 13.55
C THR A 267 13.89 23.58 13.41
N ARG A 268 14.01 22.32 13.00
CA ARG A 268 15.35 21.74 12.75
C ARG A 268 15.87 22.26 11.41
N PRO A 269 16.97 23.04 11.39
CA PRO A 269 17.56 23.48 10.13
C PRO A 269 17.98 22.27 9.29
N LEU A 270 17.58 22.24 8.02
CA LEU A 270 18.10 21.30 7.03
C LEU A 270 19.53 21.77 6.69
N TYR A 271 20.55 21.15 7.26
CA TYR A 271 21.94 21.31 6.87
C TYR A 271 22.35 20.18 5.94
#